data_79ea860759ff2b7c9a3e3d1bb803743e
#
_entry.id   79ea860759ff2b7c9a3e3d1bb803743e
#
_cell.length_a   1.000
_cell.length_b   1.000
_cell.length_c   1.000
_cell.angle_alpha   90.00
_cell.angle_beta   90.00
_cell.angle_gamma   90.00
#
_symmetry.space_group_name_H-M   'P 1'
#
loop_
_entity.id
_entity.type
_entity.pdbx_description
1 polymer ?
#
loop_
_entity_poly.entity_id
_entity_poly.type
_entity_poly.pdbx_seq_one_letter_code
_entity_poly.pdbx_strand_id
1 'polypeptide(L)'
;MIHRFIYQQKPVYTQADTARFSKGDFTCIRLYLTKKGKPVALSEGNSAAHYKWRVQYGFSCVVFKTYEEAVRFCRERFYDLDGNPLNGGRA
;
A
#
# COMPACT_ATOMS: atom_id res chain seq x y z
N MET A 1 -16.94 22.64 15.68
CA MET A 1 -16.57 22.15 15.63
C MET A 1 -15.95 21.61 15.69
N ILE A 2 -15.65 21.35 15.78
CA ILE A 2 -14.94 20.85 15.84
C ILE A 2 -14.78 19.93 15.59
N HIS A 3 -15.01 19.29 15.25
CA HIS A 3 -14.66 18.31 14.90
C HIS A 3 -14.03 18.06 13.93
N ARG A 4 -13.96 18.57 13.30
CA ARG A 4 -13.47 18.57 12.32
C ARG A 4 -12.22 18.05 12.42
N PHE A 5 -11.54 18.32 13.17
CA PHE A 5 -10.32 17.81 13.29
C PHE A 5 -10.43 16.41 13.56
N ILE A 6 -11.46 16.01 13.80
CA ILE A 6 -11.61 14.72 14.04
C ILE A 6 -11.34 13.96 12.85
N TYR A 7 -11.88 14.37 11.77
CA TYR A 7 -11.64 13.62 10.67
C TYR A 7 -10.35 13.86 10.17
N GLN A 8 -9.69 14.72 10.79
CA GLN A 8 -8.43 14.84 10.40
C GLN A 8 -7.66 13.83 11.03
N GLN A 9 -8.20 13.01 11.84
CA GLN A 9 -7.49 12.01 12.40
C GLN A 9 -7.44 10.88 11.51
N LYS A 10 -6.82 10.94 10.39
CA LYS A 10 -6.65 9.84 9.58
C LYS A 10 -5.78 8.89 10.29
N PRO A 11 -5.84 7.61 10.03
CA PRO A 11 -4.94 6.64 10.59
C PRO A 11 -3.55 7.04 10.21
N VAL A 12 -2.64 6.97 11.13
CA VAL A 12 -1.30 7.34 10.86
C VAL A 12 -0.50 6.08 10.68
N TYR A 13 -0.20 5.76 9.46
CA TYR A 13 0.64 4.62 9.16
C TYR A 13 2.01 5.12 8.77
N THR A 14 3.04 4.37 9.10
CA THR A 14 4.40 4.69 8.65
C THR A 14 4.94 3.46 7.97
N GLN A 15 6.07 3.59 7.28
CA GLN A 15 6.66 2.42 6.65
C GLN A 15 7.12 1.40 7.69
N ALA A 16 7.26 1.80 8.95
CA ALA A 16 7.59 0.84 9.99
C ALA A 16 6.43 -0.11 10.29
N ASP A 17 5.23 0.25 9.87
CA ASP A 17 4.07 -0.60 10.11
C ASP A 17 3.98 -1.76 9.11
N THR A 18 4.91 -1.87 8.19
CA THR A 18 4.86 -2.94 7.19
C THR A 18 4.80 -4.31 7.84
N ALA A 19 5.45 -4.50 9.00
CA ALA A 19 5.44 -5.80 9.64
C ALA A 19 4.04 -6.27 9.99
N ARG A 20 3.14 -5.33 10.25
CA ARG A 20 1.77 -5.67 10.62
C ARG A 20 0.99 -6.25 9.46
N PHE A 21 1.47 -6.00 8.25
CA PHE A 21 0.77 -6.44 7.05
C PHE A 21 1.44 -7.61 6.35
N SER A 22 2.49 -8.15 6.96
CA SER A 22 3.12 -9.34 6.41
C SER A 22 2.29 -10.55 6.81
N LYS A 23 2.15 -11.49 5.89
CA LYS A 23 1.29 -12.60 6.15
C LYS A 23 1.67 -13.80 5.34
N GLY A 24 1.82 -14.93 5.99
CA GLY A 24 2.12 -16.18 5.28
C GLY A 24 3.40 -16.07 4.49
N ASP A 25 3.33 -16.34 3.21
CA ASP A 25 4.49 -16.37 2.34
C ASP A 25 4.86 -14.98 1.82
N PHE A 26 4.18 -13.96 2.28
CA PHE A 26 4.43 -12.61 1.79
C PHE A 26 4.89 -11.69 2.90
N THR A 27 5.93 -10.94 2.63
CA THR A 27 6.46 -9.95 3.55
C THR A 27 6.15 -8.58 2.99
N CYS A 28 5.41 -7.78 3.72
CA CYS A 28 5.08 -6.44 3.27
C CYS A 28 6.33 -5.58 3.33
N ILE A 29 6.66 -4.93 2.22
CA ILE A 29 7.85 -4.11 2.16
C ILE A 29 7.52 -2.63 2.00
N ARG A 30 6.30 -2.29 1.63
CA ARG A 30 5.94 -0.90 1.46
C ARG A 30 4.45 -0.71 1.62
N LEU A 31 4.07 0.40 2.19
CA LEU A 31 2.67 0.75 2.38
C LEU A 31 2.30 1.98 1.57
N TYR A 32 1.07 1.98 1.08
CA TYR A 32 0.49 3.10 0.40
C TYR A 32 -0.91 3.29 0.96
N LEU A 33 -1.63 4.30 0.54
CA LEU A 33 -3.00 4.51 0.96
C LEU A 33 -3.93 4.58 -0.24
N THR A 34 -5.14 4.11 -0.05
CA THR A 34 -6.19 4.33 -1.04
C THR A 34 -6.66 5.77 -0.91
N LYS A 35 -7.49 6.21 -1.84
CA LYS A 35 -8.04 7.56 -1.79
C LYS A 35 -8.75 7.81 -0.47
N LYS A 36 -9.32 6.79 0.12
CA LYS A 36 -10.04 6.93 1.37
C LYS A 36 -9.16 6.75 2.60
N GLY A 37 -7.88 6.62 2.41
CA GLY A 37 -6.96 6.49 3.53
C GLY A 37 -6.80 5.09 4.09
N LYS A 38 -7.19 4.09 3.35
CA LYS A 38 -7.02 2.72 3.80
C LYS A 38 -5.68 2.18 3.38
N PRO A 39 -5.08 1.28 4.14
CA PRO A 39 -3.74 0.81 3.83
C PRO A 39 -3.71 -0.12 2.62
N VAL A 40 -2.64 0.01 1.86
CA VAL A 40 -2.37 -0.84 0.70
C VAL A 40 -1.00 -1.45 0.95
N ALA A 41 -0.92 -2.77 0.93
CA ALA A 41 0.33 -3.47 1.23
C ALA A 41 0.96 -4.03 -0.03
N LEU A 42 2.18 -3.60 -0.32
CA LEU A 42 2.96 -4.17 -1.40
C LEU A 42 3.91 -5.16 -0.75
N SER A 43 3.80 -6.41 -1.12
CA SER A 43 4.52 -7.48 -0.45
C SER A 43 5.34 -8.30 -1.43
N GLU A 44 6.43 -8.82 -0.90
CA GLU A 44 7.31 -9.69 -1.67
C GLU A 44 7.06 -11.12 -1.21
N GLY A 45 6.87 -12.03 -2.16
CA GLY A 45 6.70 -13.43 -1.84
C GLY A 45 8.03 -14.12 -1.61
N ASN A 46 8.07 -15.04 -0.67
CA ASN A 46 9.27 -15.81 -0.43
C ASN A 46 9.32 -16.95 -1.44
N SER A 47 10.27 -17.86 -1.28
CA SER A 47 10.46 -18.91 -2.28
C SER A 47 9.28 -19.85 -2.41
N ALA A 48 8.42 -19.89 -1.41
CA ALA A 48 7.25 -20.77 -1.46
C ALA A 48 6.05 -20.11 -2.13
N ALA A 49 6.12 -18.79 -2.37
CA ALA A 49 5.00 -18.09 -2.94
C ALA A 49 4.88 -18.36 -4.42
N HIS A 50 3.65 -18.47 -4.90
CA HIS A 50 3.39 -18.71 -6.31
C HIS A 50 3.77 -17.50 -7.17
N TYR A 51 3.51 -16.29 -6.66
CA TYR A 51 3.87 -15.07 -7.34
C TYR A 51 4.83 -14.29 -6.47
N LYS A 52 5.76 -13.61 -7.10
CA LYS A 52 6.81 -12.90 -6.37
C LYS A 52 6.32 -11.63 -5.71
N TRP A 53 5.37 -10.93 -6.32
CA TRP A 53 4.93 -9.63 -5.82
C TRP A 53 3.42 -9.56 -5.71
N ARG A 54 2.94 -8.96 -4.65
CA ARG A 54 1.50 -8.87 -4.42
C ARG A 54 1.14 -7.51 -3.86
N VAL A 55 0.05 -6.93 -4.35
CA VAL A 55 -0.50 -5.71 -3.80
C VAL A 55 -1.88 -6.05 -3.26
N GLN A 56 -2.07 -5.83 -1.96
CA GLN A 56 -3.34 -6.13 -1.33
C GLN A 56 -3.96 -4.89 -0.74
N TYR A 57 -5.22 -4.65 -1.01
CA TYR A 57 -5.96 -3.52 -0.48
C TYR A 57 -7.41 -3.91 -0.34
N GLY A 58 -7.98 -3.67 0.83
CA GLY A 58 -9.35 -4.09 1.12
C GLY A 58 -9.46 -5.58 0.93
N PHE A 59 -10.41 -5.99 0.14
CA PHE A 59 -10.57 -7.40 -0.18
C PHE A 59 -9.96 -7.77 -1.52
N SER A 60 -9.26 -6.86 -2.14
CA SER A 60 -8.66 -7.08 -3.45
C SER A 60 -7.20 -7.46 -3.33
N CYS A 61 -6.75 -8.27 -4.25
CA CYS A 61 -5.36 -8.71 -4.25
C CYS A 61 -4.93 -8.86 -5.70
N VAL A 62 -3.85 -8.20 -6.08
CA VAL A 62 -3.34 -8.27 -7.43
C VAL A 62 -1.90 -8.73 -7.37
N VAL A 63 -1.50 -9.63 -8.24
CA VAL A 63 -0.15 -10.18 -8.23
C VAL A 63 0.61 -9.77 -9.46
N PHE A 64 1.92 -9.68 -9.32
CA PHE A 64 2.80 -9.23 -10.40
C PHE A 64 4.05 -10.08 -10.43
N LYS A 65 4.70 -10.11 -11.57
CA LYS A 65 5.93 -10.86 -11.74
C LYS A 65 7.15 -10.05 -11.33
N THR A 66 7.09 -8.74 -11.41
CA THR A 66 8.25 -7.91 -11.10
C THR A 66 7.88 -6.83 -10.10
N TYR A 67 8.89 -6.37 -9.41
CA TYR A 67 8.73 -5.27 -8.45
C TYR A 67 8.28 -4.01 -9.18
N GLU A 68 8.86 -3.75 -10.34
CA GLU A 68 8.53 -2.55 -11.09
C GLU A 68 7.05 -2.50 -11.49
N GLU A 69 6.52 -3.65 -11.86
CA GLU A 69 5.10 -3.69 -12.20
C GLU A 69 4.23 -3.39 -10.99
N ALA A 70 4.59 -3.94 -9.86
CA ALA A 70 3.82 -3.73 -8.63
C ALA A 70 3.88 -2.27 -8.19
N VAL A 71 5.07 -1.68 -8.25
CA VAL A 71 5.23 -0.29 -7.86
C VAL A 71 4.48 0.63 -8.81
N ARG A 72 4.55 0.35 -10.11
CA ARG A 72 3.83 1.16 -11.07
C ARG A 72 2.33 1.13 -10.81
N PHE A 73 1.81 -0.05 -10.53
CA PHE A 73 0.40 -0.20 -10.21
C PHE A 73 0.04 0.68 -9.01
N CYS A 74 0.84 0.64 -7.96
CA CYS A 74 0.57 1.42 -6.77
C CYS A 74 0.70 2.92 -7.03
N ARG A 75 1.70 3.31 -7.80
CA ARG A 75 1.91 4.74 -8.06
C ARG A 75 0.81 5.34 -8.92
N GLU A 76 0.21 4.54 -9.75
CA GLU A 76 -0.86 5.03 -10.59
C GLU A 76 -2.20 5.09 -9.90
N ARG A 77 -2.39 4.27 -8.85
CA ARG A 77 -3.70 4.14 -8.26
C ARG A 77 -3.82 4.60 -6.83
N PHE A 78 -2.73 4.69 -6.13
CA PHE A 78 -2.76 4.95 -4.70
C PHE A 78 -1.95 6.18 -4.34
N TYR A 79 -1.88 6.45 -3.05
CA TYR A 79 -1.28 7.66 -2.52
C TYR A 79 -0.21 7.28 -1.52
N ASP A 80 0.69 8.21 -1.23
CA ASP A 80 1.69 7.92 -0.22
C ASP A 80 1.03 8.01 1.17
N LEU A 81 1.80 7.74 2.21
CA LEU A 81 1.25 7.71 3.55
C LEU A 81 0.85 9.07 4.09
N ASP A 82 1.20 10.12 3.37
CA ASP A 82 0.77 11.47 3.72
C ASP A 82 -0.46 11.87 2.92
N GLY A 83 -0.92 10.99 2.06
CA GLY A 83 -2.10 11.26 1.27
C GLY A 83 -1.86 12.00 -0.02
N ASN A 84 -0.61 12.08 -0.46
CA ASN A 84 -0.26 12.77 -1.69
C ASN A 84 -0.17 11.80 -2.86
N PRO A 85 -0.56 12.25 -4.05
CA PRO A 85 -0.46 11.37 -5.22
C PRO A 85 0.98 11.06 -5.52
N LEU A 86 1.25 9.80 -5.81
CA LEU A 86 2.60 9.39 -6.05
C LEU A 86 3.07 9.70 -7.45
N ASN A 87 2.13 9.74 -8.35
CA ASN A 87 2.48 9.97 -9.69
C ASN A 87 2.13 11.30 -10.16
N GLY A 88 1.87 12.14 -9.23
CA GLY A 88 1.40 13.41 -9.57
C GLY A 88 2.31 14.16 -10.37
N GLY A 89 3.48 13.84 -10.24
CA GLY A 89 4.29 14.55 -11.03
C GLY A 89 4.00 14.33 -12.41
N ARG A 90 3.51 13.34 -12.77
CA ARG A 90 3.35 13.15 -13.96
C ARG A 90 2.26 13.57 -14.32
N ALA A 91 1.84 13.73 -13.67
CA ALA A 91 0.72 14.10 -14.09
C ALA A 91 0.76 14.25 -14.66
#